data_672f2c382be76121e1533c4433a2dabb
#
_entry.id   672f2c382be76121e1533c4433a2dabb
#
_cell.length_a   1.000
_cell.length_b   1.000
_cell.length_c   1.000
_cell.angle_alpha   90.00
_cell.angle_beta   90.00
_cell.angle_gamma   90.00
#
_symmetry.space_group_name_H-M   'P 1'
#
loop_
_entity.id
_entity.type
_entity.pdbx_description
1 polymer ?
#
loop_
_entity_poly.entity_id
_entity_poly.type
_entity_poly.pdbx_seq_one_letter_code
_entity_poly.pdbx_strand_id
1 'polypeptide(L)'
;LNSQKVGTFLALIYAVISFVLGFVSLKSYYYSIPLFISGLLMIYSFLGHYKNIKMIEEVDFYKTPVKDYLKAVLLYEDWVQKSKKSDGMITIFWITAITPLYIKYIFHIDVYQDGYSVLVSLGCLIVIFLFGSLLANSMYKDLDIKLNGVKNQLEEILEFEKE
;
A
#
# COMPACT_ATOMS: atom_id res chain seq x y z
N LEU A 1 -12.14 -7.48 1.71
CA LEU A 1 -11.17 -7.95 2.70
C LEU A 1 -10.02 -8.77 2.08
N ASN A 2 -10.31 -9.74 1.20
CA ASN A 2 -9.26 -10.57 0.59
C ASN A 2 -8.22 -9.77 -0.20
N SER A 3 -8.62 -8.79 -0.99
CA SER A 3 -7.69 -7.93 -1.73
C SER A 3 -6.78 -7.14 -0.81
N GLN A 4 -7.30 -6.67 0.34
CA GLN A 4 -6.51 -5.95 1.33
C GLN A 4 -5.50 -6.87 2.04
N LYS A 5 -5.87 -8.11 2.33
CA LYS A 5 -4.94 -9.10 2.89
C LYS A 5 -3.79 -9.38 1.93
N VAL A 6 -4.09 -9.54 0.64
CA VAL A 6 -3.06 -9.73 -0.39
C VAL A 6 -2.13 -8.52 -0.46
N GLY A 7 -2.68 -7.29 -0.47
CA GLY A 7 -1.88 -6.06 -0.46
C GLY A 7 -0.98 -5.96 0.77
N THR A 8 -1.52 -6.29 1.95
CA THR A 8 -0.76 -6.31 3.20
C THR A 8 0.39 -7.30 3.16
N PHE A 9 0.14 -8.51 2.66
CA PHE A 9 1.18 -9.53 2.51
C PHE A 9 2.27 -9.12 1.49
N LEU A 10 1.87 -8.50 0.38
CA LEU A 10 2.80 -7.94 -0.61
C LEU A 10 3.69 -6.86 -0.01
N ALA A 11 3.16 -5.98 0.85
CA ALA A 11 3.95 -4.96 1.53
C ALA A 11 5.07 -5.59 2.38
N LEU A 12 4.79 -6.71 3.08
CA LEU A 12 5.80 -7.44 3.83
C LEU A 12 6.87 -8.04 2.92
N ILE A 13 6.48 -8.66 1.79
CA ILE A 13 7.43 -9.18 0.80
C ILE A 13 8.33 -8.07 0.28
N TYR A 14 7.76 -6.92 -0.08
CA TYR A 14 8.52 -5.78 -0.57
C TYR A 14 9.46 -5.20 0.49
N ALA A 15 9.08 -5.22 1.76
CA ALA A 15 9.97 -4.85 2.86
C ALA A 15 11.20 -5.78 2.92
N VAL A 16 10.98 -7.10 2.88
CA VAL A 16 12.06 -8.10 2.89
C VAL A 16 12.99 -7.91 1.69
N ILE A 17 12.44 -7.76 0.49
CA ILE A 17 13.22 -7.51 -0.74
C ILE A 17 14.08 -6.26 -0.57
N SER A 18 13.50 -5.15 -0.05
CA SER A 18 14.22 -3.89 0.16
C SER A 18 15.39 -4.05 1.12
N PHE A 19 15.22 -4.77 2.23
CA PHE A 19 16.32 -5.03 3.16
C PHE A 19 17.41 -5.90 2.55
N VAL A 20 17.03 -7.00 1.88
CA VAL A 20 18.00 -7.87 1.21
C VAL A 20 18.82 -7.09 0.19
N LEU A 21 18.17 -6.32 -0.69
CA LEU A 21 18.85 -5.50 -1.68
C LEU A 21 19.68 -4.38 -1.04
N GLY A 22 19.20 -3.79 0.06
CA GLY A 22 19.94 -2.81 0.85
C GLY A 22 21.24 -3.39 1.41
N PHE A 23 21.21 -4.61 1.95
CA PHE A 23 22.40 -5.33 2.45
C PHE A 23 23.36 -5.69 1.32
N VAL A 24 22.86 -6.19 0.20
CA VAL A 24 23.70 -6.51 -0.98
C VAL A 24 24.39 -5.24 -1.52
N SER A 25 23.74 -4.10 -1.39
CA SER A 25 24.22 -2.81 -1.90
C SER A 25 25.01 -1.97 -0.88
N LEU A 26 25.42 -2.52 0.26
CA LEU A 26 26.10 -1.77 1.34
C LEU A 26 27.39 -1.05 0.89
N LYS A 27 28.05 -1.55 -0.15
CA LYS A 27 29.25 -0.89 -0.72
C LYS A 27 28.94 0.46 -1.35
N SER A 28 27.66 0.76 -1.64
CA SER A 28 27.22 2.02 -2.23
C SER A 28 26.03 2.57 -1.44
N TYR A 29 26.30 3.54 -0.59
CA TYR A 29 25.29 4.18 0.26
C TYR A 29 24.17 4.84 -0.55
N TYR A 30 24.41 5.27 -1.78
CA TYR A 30 23.40 5.85 -2.66
C TYR A 30 22.27 4.86 -2.98
N TYR A 31 22.55 3.57 -3.02
CA TYR A 31 21.54 2.52 -3.22
C TYR A 31 21.01 1.98 -1.91
N SER A 32 21.88 1.76 -0.92
CA SER A 32 21.50 1.07 0.33
C SER A 32 20.59 1.91 1.20
N ILE A 33 20.85 3.21 1.39
CA ILE A 33 20.06 4.07 2.27
C ILE A 33 18.60 4.18 1.80
N PRO A 34 18.30 4.53 0.52
CA PRO A 34 16.90 4.58 0.05
C PRO A 34 16.16 3.24 0.19
N LEU A 35 16.86 2.11 0.00
CA LEU A 35 16.27 0.79 0.15
C LEU A 35 15.94 0.46 1.61
N PHE A 36 16.79 0.80 2.57
CA PHE A 36 16.48 0.63 3.99
C PHE A 36 15.30 1.51 4.42
N ILE A 37 15.26 2.76 4.00
CA ILE A 37 14.15 3.67 4.28
C ILE A 37 12.85 3.09 3.69
N SER A 38 12.87 2.64 2.43
CA SER A 38 11.70 2.05 1.79
C SER A 38 11.22 0.78 2.49
N GLY A 39 12.14 -0.07 2.96
CA GLY A 39 11.82 -1.25 3.75
C GLY A 39 11.11 -0.90 5.05
N LEU A 40 11.58 0.12 5.78
CA LEU A 40 10.92 0.60 7.00
C LEU A 40 9.52 1.17 6.72
N LEU A 41 9.35 1.94 5.64
CA LEU A 41 8.05 2.46 5.22
C LEU A 41 7.07 1.35 4.85
N MET A 42 7.54 0.29 4.18
CA MET A 42 6.71 -0.89 3.87
C MET A 42 6.29 -1.66 5.12
N ILE A 43 7.17 -1.79 6.14
CA ILE A 43 6.79 -2.36 7.45
C ILE A 43 5.74 -1.49 8.12
N TYR A 44 5.91 -0.18 8.12
CA TYR A 44 4.92 0.74 8.69
C TYR A 44 3.55 0.57 8.04
N SER A 45 3.48 0.53 6.71
CA SER A 45 2.25 0.27 5.95
C SER A 45 1.66 -1.09 6.31
N PHE A 46 2.48 -2.16 6.33
CA PHE A 46 2.06 -3.50 6.73
C PHE A 46 1.39 -3.52 8.10
N LEU A 47 2.01 -2.93 9.12
CA LEU A 47 1.47 -2.91 10.48
C LEU A 47 0.15 -2.14 10.56
N GLY A 48 0.04 -1.03 9.85
CA GLY A 48 -1.19 -0.25 9.75
C GLY A 48 -2.33 -1.06 9.14
N HIS A 49 -2.11 -1.69 8.00
CA HIS A 49 -3.09 -2.54 7.33
C HIS A 49 -3.48 -3.75 8.17
N TYR A 50 -2.49 -4.47 8.72
CA TYR A 50 -2.73 -5.64 9.55
C TYR A 50 -3.62 -5.34 10.75
N LYS A 51 -3.34 -4.26 11.48
CA LYS A 51 -4.13 -3.85 12.65
C LYS A 51 -5.60 -3.57 12.28
N ASN A 52 -5.84 -2.86 11.19
CA ASN A 52 -7.20 -2.46 10.81
C ASN A 52 -7.99 -3.60 10.16
N ILE A 53 -7.34 -4.51 9.43
CA ILE A 53 -7.98 -5.74 8.95
C ILE A 53 -8.40 -6.60 10.14
N LYS A 54 -7.52 -6.78 11.12
CA LYS A 54 -7.80 -7.57 12.31
C LYS A 54 -8.98 -7.01 13.12
N MET A 55 -9.07 -5.68 13.24
CA MET A 55 -10.18 -5.00 13.90
C MET A 55 -11.54 -5.36 13.28
N ILE A 56 -11.65 -5.45 11.96
CA ILE A 56 -12.89 -5.85 11.28
C ILE A 56 -13.15 -7.35 11.40
N GLU A 57 -12.10 -8.18 11.36
CA GLU A 57 -12.25 -9.64 11.47
C GLU A 57 -12.68 -10.12 12.87
N GLU A 58 -12.30 -9.38 13.90
CA GLU A 58 -12.68 -9.68 15.29
C GLU A 58 -14.15 -9.35 15.59
N VAL A 59 -14.84 -8.61 14.72
CA VAL A 59 -16.26 -8.30 14.88
C VAL A 59 -17.09 -9.50 14.43
N ASP A 60 -17.69 -10.21 15.38
CA ASP A 60 -18.59 -11.33 15.11
C ASP A 60 -19.98 -10.81 14.70
N PHE A 61 -20.31 -10.96 13.42
CA PHE A 61 -21.58 -10.51 12.84
C PHE A 61 -22.82 -11.03 13.58
N TYR A 62 -22.75 -12.25 14.16
CA TYR A 62 -23.89 -12.88 14.85
C TYR A 62 -24.04 -12.43 16.31
N LYS A 63 -23.00 -11.89 16.91
CA LYS A 63 -22.99 -11.51 18.34
C LYS A 63 -22.95 -10.02 18.56
N THR A 64 -22.51 -9.26 17.57
CA THR A 64 -22.30 -7.82 17.70
C THR A 64 -23.56 -7.07 17.31
N PRO A 65 -24.06 -6.14 18.12
CA PRO A 65 -25.17 -5.27 17.76
C PRO A 65 -24.91 -4.55 16.45
N VAL A 66 -25.92 -4.38 15.60
CA VAL A 66 -25.80 -3.76 14.26
C VAL A 66 -25.16 -2.39 14.34
N LYS A 67 -25.47 -1.61 15.37
CA LYS A 67 -24.88 -0.27 15.60
C LYS A 67 -23.37 -0.32 15.81
N ASP A 68 -22.87 -1.29 16.56
CA ASP A 68 -21.44 -1.44 16.82
C ASP A 68 -20.70 -1.96 15.59
N TYR A 69 -21.34 -2.85 14.83
CA TYR A 69 -20.82 -3.30 13.54
C TYR A 69 -20.72 -2.15 12.52
N LEU A 70 -21.78 -1.33 12.40
CA LEU A 70 -21.74 -0.14 11.54
C LEU A 70 -20.61 0.80 11.95
N LYS A 71 -20.40 1.04 13.25
CA LYS A 71 -19.31 1.86 13.74
C LYS A 71 -17.94 1.31 13.33
N ALA A 72 -17.74 -0.01 13.42
CA ALA A 72 -16.49 -0.65 12.98
C ALA A 72 -16.26 -0.48 11.46
N VAL A 73 -17.33 -0.63 10.65
CA VAL A 73 -17.25 -0.42 9.20
C VAL A 73 -16.89 1.03 8.86
N LEU A 74 -17.51 2.01 9.53
CA LEU A 74 -17.22 3.44 9.33
C LEU A 74 -15.77 3.79 9.71
N LEU A 75 -15.25 3.25 10.82
CA LEU A 75 -13.86 3.44 11.23
C LEU A 75 -12.89 2.84 10.21
N TYR A 76 -13.23 1.68 9.66
CA TYR A 76 -12.43 1.04 8.62
C TYR A 76 -12.45 1.84 7.32
N GLU A 77 -13.62 2.35 6.90
CA GLU A 77 -13.76 3.22 5.73
C GLU A 77 -12.90 4.48 5.85
N ASP A 78 -13.00 5.21 6.98
CA ASP A 78 -12.19 6.40 7.26
C ASP A 78 -10.69 6.10 7.20
N TRP A 79 -10.28 4.96 7.77
CA TRP A 79 -8.90 4.53 7.70
C TRP A 79 -8.47 4.23 6.25
N VAL A 80 -9.27 3.52 5.45
CA VAL A 80 -8.98 3.21 4.05
C VAL A 80 -8.79 4.49 3.25
N GLN A 81 -9.66 5.49 3.43
CA GLN A 81 -9.55 6.77 2.75
C GLN A 81 -8.28 7.53 3.14
N LYS A 82 -7.89 7.50 4.41
CA LYS A 82 -6.66 8.12 4.88
C LYS A 82 -5.41 7.38 4.39
N SER A 83 -5.41 6.05 4.41
CA SER A 83 -4.27 5.24 4.00
C SER A 83 -4.02 5.29 2.49
N LYS A 84 -5.05 5.47 1.67
CA LYS A 84 -4.95 5.54 0.21
C LYS A 84 -3.84 6.48 -0.27
N LYS A 85 -3.76 7.68 0.31
CA LYS A 85 -2.74 8.67 -0.07
C LYS A 85 -1.35 8.27 0.41
N SER A 86 -1.23 7.78 1.64
CA SER A 86 0.07 7.38 2.21
C SER A 86 0.62 6.14 1.50
N ASP A 87 -0.22 5.17 1.20
CA ASP A 87 0.18 3.96 0.47
C ASP A 87 0.67 4.28 -0.94
N GLY A 88 0.01 5.20 -1.62
CA GLY A 88 0.47 5.71 -2.90
C GLY A 88 1.86 6.33 -2.80
N MET A 89 2.10 7.19 -1.81
CA MET A 89 3.42 7.81 -1.61
C MET A 89 4.50 6.80 -1.23
N ILE A 90 4.20 5.84 -0.37
CA ILE A 90 5.12 4.77 0.02
C ILE A 90 5.49 3.91 -1.18
N THR A 91 4.52 3.56 -2.01
CA THR A 91 4.73 2.77 -3.24
C THR A 91 5.61 3.52 -4.24
N ILE A 92 5.36 4.82 -4.45
CA ILE A 92 6.19 5.66 -5.32
C ILE A 92 7.63 5.71 -4.80
N PHE A 93 7.80 5.95 -3.49
CA PHE A 93 9.12 6.00 -2.89
C PHE A 93 9.87 4.66 -3.06
N TRP A 94 9.19 3.53 -2.86
CA TRP A 94 9.76 2.21 -3.04
C TRP A 94 10.21 1.96 -4.49
N ILE A 95 9.36 2.28 -5.47
CA ILE A 95 9.69 2.17 -6.90
C ILE A 95 10.91 3.05 -7.23
N THR A 96 10.91 4.29 -6.73
CA THR A 96 12.04 5.21 -6.93
C THR A 96 13.35 4.69 -6.34
N ALA A 97 13.27 4.04 -5.18
CA ALA A 97 14.44 3.48 -4.50
C ALA A 97 15.01 2.24 -5.23
N ILE A 98 14.15 1.40 -5.79
CA ILE A 98 14.60 0.14 -6.42
C ILE A 98 14.98 0.30 -7.90
N THR A 99 14.39 1.25 -8.62
CA THR A 99 14.61 1.43 -10.06
C THR A 99 16.08 1.67 -10.44
N PRO A 100 16.86 2.53 -9.77
CA PRO A 100 18.26 2.72 -10.09
C PRO A 100 19.10 1.45 -9.94
N LEU A 101 18.78 0.65 -8.92
CA LEU A 101 19.44 -0.63 -8.70
C LEU A 101 19.12 -1.63 -9.81
N TYR A 102 17.85 -1.69 -10.22
CA TYR A 102 17.39 -2.54 -11.30
C TYR A 102 18.09 -2.20 -12.63
N ILE A 103 18.20 -0.91 -12.94
CA ILE A 103 18.93 -0.42 -14.12
C ILE A 103 20.40 -0.83 -14.06
N LYS A 104 21.03 -0.68 -12.90
CA LYS A 104 22.43 -1.08 -12.70
C LYS A 104 22.67 -2.57 -12.95
N TYR A 105 21.79 -3.45 -12.44
CA TYR A 105 22.00 -4.89 -12.57
C TYR A 105 21.62 -5.43 -13.96
N ILE A 106 20.61 -4.90 -14.61
CA ILE A 106 20.14 -5.41 -15.92
C ILE A 106 20.92 -4.78 -17.07
N PHE A 107 21.10 -3.46 -17.04
CA PHE A 107 21.73 -2.73 -18.13
C PHE A 107 23.21 -2.44 -17.90
N HIS A 108 23.75 -2.79 -16.72
CA HIS A 108 25.13 -2.50 -16.30
C HIS A 108 25.48 -1.00 -16.32
N ILE A 109 24.46 -0.14 -16.16
CA ILE A 109 24.59 1.32 -16.16
C ILE A 109 24.46 1.83 -14.72
N ASP A 110 25.50 2.52 -14.22
CA ASP A 110 25.42 3.13 -12.89
C ASP A 110 24.74 4.51 -12.99
N VAL A 111 23.45 4.55 -12.63
CA VAL A 111 22.59 5.73 -12.76
C VAL A 111 23.17 6.96 -12.05
N TYR A 112 23.95 6.77 -10.98
CA TYR A 112 24.50 7.89 -10.19
C TYR A 112 25.85 8.41 -10.73
N GLN A 113 26.42 7.75 -11.74
CA GLN A 113 27.70 8.17 -12.34
C GLN A 113 27.53 8.89 -13.68
N ASP A 114 26.37 8.74 -14.33
CA ASP A 114 26.12 9.31 -15.65
C ASP A 114 24.81 10.09 -15.69
N GLY A 115 24.89 11.38 -16.02
CA GLY A 115 23.74 12.29 -16.07
C GLY A 115 22.67 11.88 -17.10
N TYR A 116 23.05 11.22 -18.20
CA TYR A 116 22.08 10.68 -19.16
C TYR A 116 21.25 9.55 -18.57
N SER A 117 21.88 8.69 -17.79
CA SER A 117 21.21 7.58 -17.10
C SER A 117 20.22 8.05 -16.04
N VAL A 118 20.45 9.22 -15.42
CA VAL A 118 19.49 9.86 -14.53
C VAL A 118 18.22 10.26 -15.30
N LEU A 119 18.35 10.84 -16.49
CA LEU A 119 17.18 11.22 -17.31
C LEU A 119 16.37 10.01 -17.76
N VAL A 120 17.03 8.93 -18.18
CA VAL A 120 16.35 7.67 -18.56
C VAL A 120 15.61 7.08 -17.35
N SER A 121 16.23 7.05 -16.18
CA SER A 121 15.59 6.53 -14.96
C SER A 121 14.38 7.35 -14.54
N LEU A 122 14.43 8.67 -14.66
CA LEU A 122 13.28 9.55 -14.42
C LEU A 122 12.15 9.29 -15.42
N GLY A 123 12.46 9.09 -16.70
CA GLY A 123 11.47 8.71 -17.70
C GLY A 123 10.77 7.39 -17.37
N CYS A 124 11.52 6.36 -17.00
CA CYS A 124 10.95 5.07 -16.55
C CYS A 124 10.07 5.23 -15.31
N LEU A 125 10.49 6.03 -14.33
CA LEU A 125 9.72 6.30 -13.12
C LEU A 125 8.38 6.97 -13.43
N ILE A 126 8.36 7.94 -14.32
CA ILE A 126 7.10 8.61 -14.74
C ILE A 126 6.13 7.60 -15.36
N VAL A 127 6.61 6.72 -16.25
CA VAL A 127 5.78 5.69 -16.88
C VAL A 127 5.23 4.72 -15.83
N ILE A 128 6.06 4.21 -14.93
CA ILE A 128 5.65 3.29 -13.86
C ILE A 128 4.64 3.97 -12.93
N PHE A 129 4.86 5.25 -12.60
CA PHE A 129 3.94 6.03 -11.78
C PHE A 129 2.56 6.18 -12.42
N LEU A 130 2.49 6.49 -13.72
CA LEU A 130 1.23 6.63 -14.44
C LEU A 130 0.44 5.31 -14.44
N PHE A 131 1.10 4.19 -14.78
CA PHE A 131 0.45 2.88 -14.76
C PHE A 131 0.05 2.46 -13.34
N GLY A 132 0.93 2.64 -12.37
CA GLY A 132 0.65 2.30 -10.96
C GLY A 132 -0.51 3.09 -10.38
N SER A 133 -0.62 4.38 -10.70
CA SER A 133 -1.72 5.23 -10.24
C SER A 133 -3.07 4.81 -10.82
N LEU A 134 -3.11 4.40 -12.08
CA LEU A 134 -4.32 3.88 -12.73
C LEU A 134 -4.81 2.59 -12.06
N LEU A 135 -3.89 1.65 -11.81
CA LEU A 135 -4.20 0.38 -11.15
C LEU A 135 -4.68 0.61 -9.70
N ALA A 136 -3.96 1.43 -8.93
CA ALA A 136 -4.33 1.76 -7.56
C ALA A 136 -5.73 2.41 -7.51
N ASN A 137 -6.00 3.35 -8.40
CA ASN A 137 -7.30 4.04 -8.43
C ASN A 137 -8.46 3.07 -8.73
N SER A 138 -8.25 2.10 -9.63
CA SER A 138 -9.22 1.05 -9.92
C SER A 138 -9.50 0.17 -8.69
N MET A 139 -8.46 -0.26 -7.97
CA MET A 139 -8.60 -1.11 -6.78
C MET A 139 -9.34 -0.38 -5.64
N TYR A 140 -9.01 0.88 -5.40
CA TYR A 140 -9.69 1.68 -4.37
C TYR A 140 -11.14 1.98 -4.71
N LYS A 141 -11.45 2.24 -6.00
CA LYS A 141 -12.83 2.42 -6.45
C LYS A 141 -13.72 1.20 -6.18
N ASP A 142 -13.21 0.00 -6.46
CA ASP A 142 -13.90 -1.26 -6.17
C ASP A 142 -14.14 -1.44 -4.66
N LEU A 143 -13.17 -1.04 -3.84
CA LEU A 143 -13.29 -1.12 -2.40
C LEU A 143 -14.33 -0.13 -1.87
N ASP A 144 -14.32 1.10 -2.35
CA ASP A 144 -15.30 2.13 -1.99
C ASP A 144 -16.74 1.70 -2.33
N ILE A 145 -16.96 1.10 -3.50
CA ILE A 145 -18.27 0.58 -3.90
C ILE A 145 -18.74 -0.50 -2.93
N LYS A 146 -17.88 -1.44 -2.55
CA LYS A 146 -18.20 -2.53 -1.63
C LYS A 146 -18.49 -2.02 -0.22
N LEU A 147 -17.70 -1.08 0.29
CA LEU A 147 -17.90 -0.48 1.61
C LEU A 147 -19.22 0.29 1.69
N ASN A 148 -19.51 1.11 0.67
CA ASN A 148 -20.79 1.84 0.59
C ASN A 148 -21.99 0.88 0.52
N GLY A 149 -21.88 -0.23 -0.20
CA GLY A 149 -22.93 -1.25 -0.24
C GLY A 149 -23.22 -1.86 1.13
N VAL A 150 -22.18 -2.24 1.89
CA VAL A 150 -22.33 -2.78 3.25
C VAL A 150 -22.92 -1.73 4.20
N LYS A 151 -22.44 -0.49 4.11
CA LYS A 151 -22.94 0.62 4.93
C LYS A 151 -24.43 0.85 4.73
N ASN A 152 -24.89 0.96 3.48
CA ASN A 152 -26.30 1.18 3.17
C ASN A 152 -27.19 0.04 3.71
N GLN A 153 -26.77 -1.21 3.56
CA GLN A 153 -27.50 -2.35 4.13
C GLN A 153 -27.61 -2.29 5.66
N LEU A 154 -26.53 -1.87 6.34
CA LEU A 154 -26.55 -1.74 7.80
C LEU A 154 -27.42 -0.56 8.26
N GLU A 155 -27.44 0.54 7.53
CA GLU A 155 -28.30 1.69 7.82
C GLU A 155 -29.78 1.33 7.64
N GLU A 156 -30.15 0.60 6.58
CA GLU A 156 -31.50 0.08 6.36
C GLU A 156 -31.96 -0.81 7.55
N ILE A 157 -31.10 -1.74 8.00
CA ILE A 157 -31.44 -2.61 9.14
C ILE A 157 -31.69 -1.79 10.41
N LEU A 158 -30.85 -0.75 10.66
CA LEU A 158 -31.02 0.12 11.81
C LEU A 158 -32.29 0.98 11.77
N GLU A 159 -32.79 1.32 10.58
CA GLU A 159 -34.06 2.00 10.41
C GLU A 159 -35.22 1.08 10.74
N PHE A 160 -35.19 -0.17 10.28
CA PHE A 160 -36.22 -1.19 10.64
C PHE A 160 -36.25 -1.53 12.13
N GLU A 161 -35.13 -1.46 12.84
CA GLU A 161 -35.11 -1.70 14.30
C GLU A 161 -35.72 -0.54 15.12
N LYS A 162 -35.98 0.61 14.53
CA LYS A 162 -36.54 1.79 15.18
C LYS A 162 -38.08 1.91 15.01
N GLU A 163 -38.66 1.18 14.06
CA GLU A 163 -40.11 1.06 13.83
C GLU A 163 -40.72 -0.02 14.71
#